data_ce284c5b27832237bb1337c33e7a05d3
#
_entry.id   ce284c5b27832237bb1337c33e7a05d3
#
_cell.length_a   1.000
_cell.length_b   1.000
_cell.length_c   1.000
_cell.angle_alpha   90.00
_cell.angle_beta   90.00
_cell.angle_gamma   90.00
#
_symmetry.space_group_name_H-M   'P 1'
#
loop_
_entity.id
_entity.type
_entity.pdbx_description
1 polymer ?
#
loop_
_entity_poly.entity_id
_entity_poly.type
_entity_poly.pdbx_seq_one_letter_code
_entity_poly.pdbx_strand_id
1 'polypeptide(L)'
;MTSVTSSNSGLPSSLPLPLPLSLHAVAVAGASGRMGHMLIEAIASADDCRLTGALDMPSSSAIGTDAGAAMGKASGVLVTGDLKAGLQHSQFLIDFTRPEGTLAHLKVCQALGVKAVIGTTGFSDAEKAEIKAIAQDIAIVMAPNMSVGVNVTLKLLEMAAKALATGYDIEIIEAHHRHKVDAPSGTALKMGEVIADALGRDLKECAVYAREGVTGERDPSSIGFATIRGGDIVGDHTVLFAGTGERIEVTHKSSSRATYAQGSLRAVRFLAGQKTGLFDMFDVLSLR
;
A
#
# COMPACT_ATOMS: atom_id res chain seq x y z
N MET A 1 -74.05 -25.57 -4.43
CA MET A 1 -72.77 -26.24 -4.79
C MET A 1 -72.10 -25.39 -5.81
N THR A 2 -71.15 -24.54 -5.36
CA THR A 2 -70.34 -23.62 -6.23
C THR A 2 -68.91 -24.04 -6.03
N SER A 3 -68.32 -24.60 -7.09
CA SER A 3 -66.93 -25.02 -7.13
C SER A 3 -65.99 -23.79 -7.31
N VAL A 4 -65.06 -23.61 -6.36
CA VAL A 4 -64.00 -22.63 -6.45
C VAL A 4 -62.80 -23.29 -7.14
N THR A 5 -62.45 -22.80 -8.33
CA THR A 5 -61.23 -23.16 -9.06
C THR A 5 -60.09 -22.33 -8.54
N SER A 6 -59.09 -22.96 -7.91
CA SER A 6 -57.82 -22.33 -7.50
C SER A 6 -56.89 -22.16 -8.71
N SER A 7 -56.65 -20.93 -9.10
CA SER A 7 -55.61 -20.59 -10.08
C SER A 7 -54.24 -20.57 -9.39
N ASN A 8 -53.39 -21.51 -9.75
CA ASN A 8 -51.99 -21.61 -9.34
C ASN A 8 -51.13 -20.64 -10.17
N SER A 9 -50.82 -19.48 -9.63
CA SER A 9 -49.88 -18.51 -10.25
C SER A 9 -48.47 -18.97 -9.93
N GLY A 10 -47.84 -19.66 -10.87
CA GLY A 10 -46.41 -20.00 -10.83
C GLY A 10 -45.56 -18.76 -10.81
N LEU A 11 -44.79 -18.56 -9.75
CA LEU A 11 -43.69 -17.63 -9.69
C LEU A 11 -42.60 -18.05 -10.67
N PRO A 12 -42.02 -17.14 -11.49
CA PRO A 12 -40.87 -17.50 -12.32
C PRO A 12 -39.63 -17.72 -11.44
N SER A 13 -39.25 -18.98 -11.34
CA SER A 13 -38.01 -19.40 -10.71
C SER A 13 -36.87 -19.18 -11.68
N SER A 14 -35.87 -18.51 -11.24
CA SER A 14 -34.49 -18.37 -11.64
C SER A 14 -34.08 -16.94 -12.04
N LEU A 15 -33.67 -16.20 -11.04
CA LEU A 15 -32.69 -15.15 -11.30
C LEU A 15 -31.42 -15.82 -11.90
N PRO A 16 -30.87 -15.29 -12.98
CA PRO A 16 -29.64 -15.85 -13.55
C PRO A 16 -28.54 -15.79 -12.48
N LEU A 17 -27.88 -16.92 -12.24
CA LEU A 17 -26.68 -16.97 -11.40
C LEU A 17 -25.71 -15.89 -11.90
N PRO A 18 -25.09 -15.10 -11.01
CA PRO A 18 -24.08 -14.14 -11.40
C PRO A 18 -22.99 -14.87 -12.18
N LEU A 19 -22.63 -14.31 -13.35
CA LEU A 19 -21.50 -14.79 -14.13
C LEU A 19 -20.29 -14.95 -13.23
N PRO A 20 -19.48 -16.02 -13.36
CA PRO A 20 -18.28 -16.18 -12.56
C PRO A 20 -17.41 -14.92 -12.71
N LEU A 21 -17.13 -14.24 -11.63
CA LEU A 21 -16.22 -13.11 -11.60
C LEU A 21 -14.90 -13.57 -12.22
N SER A 22 -14.45 -12.92 -13.29
CA SER A 22 -13.16 -13.23 -13.90
C SER A 22 -12.08 -12.91 -12.85
N LEU A 23 -11.40 -13.95 -12.36
CA LEU A 23 -10.33 -13.79 -11.36
C LEU A 23 -9.21 -12.92 -11.91
N HIS A 24 -8.78 -11.93 -11.14
CA HIS A 24 -7.61 -11.13 -11.46
C HIS A 24 -6.35 -12.00 -11.42
N ALA A 25 -5.69 -12.12 -12.57
CA ALA A 25 -4.44 -12.87 -12.72
C ALA A 25 -3.26 -12.01 -12.26
N VAL A 26 -2.66 -12.36 -11.11
CA VAL A 26 -1.67 -11.54 -10.42
C VAL A 26 -0.32 -12.26 -10.37
N ALA A 27 0.75 -11.57 -10.77
CA ALA A 27 2.12 -11.97 -10.52
C ALA A 27 2.69 -11.21 -9.31
N VAL A 28 3.65 -11.81 -8.63
CA VAL A 28 4.37 -11.21 -7.50
C VAL A 28 5.87 -11.20 -7.79
N ALA A 29 6.51 -10.03 -7.70
CA ALA A 29 7.96 -9.90 -7.74
C ALA A 29 8.57 -9.94 -6.33
N GLY A 30 9.77 -10.56 -6.22
CA GLY A 30 10.40 -10.85 -4.94
C GLY A 30 9.65 -11.93 -4.15
N ALA A 31 9.20 -12.98 -4.83
CA ALA A 31 8.29 -14.00 -4.31
C ALA A 31 8.81 -14.71 -3.05
N SER A 32 10.13 -14.90 -2.91
CA SER A 32 10.76 -15.52 -1.73
C SER A 32 11.00 -14.55 -0.58
N GLY A 33 10.75 -13.26 -0.78
CA GLY A 33 10.91 -12.22 0.24
C GLY A 33 9.75 -12.19 1.24
N ARG A 34 9.97 -11.51 2.37
CA ARG A 34 8.93 -11.34 3.41
C ARG A 34 7.61 -10.76 2.88
N MET A 35 7.69 -9.73 2.01
CA MET A 35 6.48 -9.17 1.38
C MET A 35 5.91 -10.11 0.33
N GLY A 36 6.76 -10.79 -0.45
CA GLY A 36 6.34 -11.77 -1.45
C GLY A 36 5.45 -12.85 -0.84
N HIS A 37 5.88 -13.46 0.26
CA HIS A 37 5.08 -14.48 0.98
C HIS A 37 3.71 -13.92 1.42
N MET A 38 3.68 -12.71 2.00
CA MET A 38 2.42 -12.10 2.45
C MET A 38 1.48 -11.75 1.29
N LEU A 39 2.02 -11.33 0.15
CA LEU A 39 1.23 -11.07 -1.05
C LEU A 39 0.65 -12.37 -1.63
N ILE A 40 1.45 -13.43 -1.71
CA ILE A 40 1.03 -14.75 -2.19
C ILE A 40 -0.08 -15.31 -1.27
N GLU A 41 0.09 -15.19 0.05
CA GLU A 41 -0.93 -15.59 1.03
C GLU A 41 -2.23 -14.78 0.88
N ALA A 42 -2.12 -13.46 0.70
CA ALA A 42 -3.26 -12.59 0.50
C ALA A 42 -4.01 -12.92 -0.80
N ILE A 43 -3.28 -13.20 -1.89
CA ILE A 43 -3.86 -13.63 -3.17
C ILE A 43 -4.56 -14.97 -3.02
N ALA A 44 -3.92 -15.94 -2.35
CA ALA A 44 -4.50 -17.28 -2.12
C ALA A 44 -5.76 -17.27 -1.23
N SER A 45 -5.94 -16.20 -0.43
CA SER A 45 -7.10 -16.01 0.46
C SER A 45 -8.20 -15.14 -0.16
N ALA A 46 -7.97 -14.57 -1.34
CA ALA A 46 -8.92 -13.69 -2.02
C ALA A 46 -9.75 -14.46 -3.04
N ASP A 47 -11.08 -14.29 -3.03
CA ASP A 47 -12.02 -14.99 -3.93
C ASP A 47 -11.98 -14.47 -5.36
N ASP A 48 -11.43 -13.27 -5.58
CA ASP A 48 -11.40 -12.56 -6.86
C ASP A 48 -10.00 -12.45 -7.49
N CYS A 49 -8.98 -13.06 -6.87
CA CYS A 49 -7.61 -13.04 -7.36
C CYS A 49 -7.04 -14.46 -7.48
N ARG A 50 -6.11 -14.64 -8.40
CA ARG A 50 -5.31 -15.86 -8.51
C ARG A 50 -3.86 -15.55 -8.80
N LEU A 51 -2.94 -16.29 -8.18
CA LEU A 51 -1.52 -16.22 -8.51
C LEU A 51 -1.28 -16.84 -9.88
N THR A 52 -0.57 -16.13 -10.75
CA THR A 52 -0.25 -16.59 -12.11
C THR A 52 1.23 -16.46 -12.45
N GLY A 53 2.00 -15.78 -11.61
CA GLY A 53 3.44 -15.63 -11.76
C GLY A 53 4.10 -15.35 -10.41
N ALA A 54 5.32 -15.86 -10.25
CA ALA A 54 6.15 -15.62 -9.07
C ALA A 54 7.58 -15.37 -9.54
N LEU A 55 8.04 -14.13 -9.39
CA LEU A 55 9.34 -13.69 -9.88
C LEU A 55 10.33 -13.55 -8.73
N ASP A 56 11.55 -13.93 -8.96
CA ASP A 56 12.66 -13.66 -8.05
C ASP A 56 13.97 -13.48 -8.84
N MET A 57 15.03 -13.04 -8.16
CA MET A 57 16.34 -12.93 -8.80
C MET A 57 16.79 -14.30 -9.32
N PRO A 58 17.45 -14.39 -10.48
CA PRO A 58 17.92 -15.66 -11.01
C PRO A 58 18.86 -16.43 -10.08
N SER A 59 19.52 -15.73 -9.16
CA SER A 59 20.38 -16.31 -8.12
C SER A 59 19.65 -16.78 -6.87
N SER A 60 18.32 -16.58 -6.79
CA SER A 60 17.54 -16.99 -5.62
C SER A 60 17.47 -18.51 -5.53
N SER A 61 17.64 -19.04 -4.32
CA SER A 61 17.48 -20.48 -4.03
C SER A 61 16.03 -20.96 -4.18
N ALA A 62 15.07 -20.05 -4.31
CA ALA A 62 13.66 -20.37 -4.51
C ALA A 62 13.31 -20.70 -5.96
N ILE A 63 14.22 -20.44 -6.93
CA ILE A 63 13.95 -20.71 -8.34
C ILE A 63 13.59 -22.19 -8.54
N GLY A 64 12.49 -22.43 -9.25
CA GLY A 64 11.96 -23.77 -9.52
C GLY A 64 11.14 -24.39 -8.38
N THR A 65 11.05 -23.73 -7.21
CA THR A 65 10.16 -24.18 -6.13
C THR A 65 8.75 -23.62 -6.30
N ASP A 66 7.74 -24.28 -5.72
CA ASP A 66 6.36 -23.75 -5.72
C ASP A 66 6.28 -22.50 -4.83
N ALA A 67 5.68 -21.44 -5.32
CA ALA A 67 5.55 -20.16 -4.63
C ALA A 67 4.72 -20.24 -3.34
N GLY A 68 3.86 -21.25 -3.20
CA GLY A 68 3.07 -21.53 -2.00
C GLY A 68 3.77 -22.40 -0.97
N ALA A 69 4.99 -22.92 -1.26
CA ALA A 69 5.69 -23.85 -0.40
C ALA A 69 5.92 -23.30 1.03
N ALA A 70 6.24 -22.02 1.16
CA ALA A 70 6.44 -21.37 2.47
C ALA A 70 5.15 -21.31 3.33
N MET A 71 3.97 -21.44 2.71
CA MET A 71 2.67 -21.48 3.39
C MET A 71 2.19 -22.92 3.65
N GLY A 72 2.98 -23.93 3.27
CA GLY A 72 2.59 -25.33 3.35
C GLY A 72 1.46 -25.75 2.41
N LYS A 73 1.16 -24.92 1.38
CA LYS A 73 0.08 -25.15 0.42
C LYS A 73 0.61 -24.91 -1.01
N ALA A 74 0.47 -25.92 -1.88
CA ALA A 74 0.88 -25.75 -3.27
C ALA A 74 0.03 -24.68 -3.98
N SER A 75 0.70 -23.76 -4.66
CA SER A 75 0.05 -22.74 -5.50
C SER A 75 -0.08 -23.20 -6.96
N GLY A 76 0.72 -24.16 -7.38
CA GLY A 76 0.85 -24.58 -8.77
C GLY A 76 1.68 -23.62 -9.62
N VAL A 77 2.26 -22.58 -9.04
CA VAL A 77 3.09 -21.57 -9.73
C VAL A 77 4.53 -21.70 -9.24
N LEU A 78 5.46 -21.95 -10.15
CA LEU A 78 6.88 -22.04 -9.82
C LEU A 78 7.52 -20.64 -9.82
N VAL A 79 8.42 -20.42 -8.86
CA VAL A 79 9.26 -19.22 -8.83
C VAL A 79 10.24 -19.25 -9.98
N THR A 80 10.32 -18.16 -10.76
CA THR A 80 11.19 -18.04 -11.93
C THR A 80 11.97 -16.73 -11.94
N GLY A 81 13.20 -16.79 -12.51
CA GLY A 81 13.98 -15.59 -12.83
C GLY A 81 13.74 -15.06 -14.25
N ASP A 82 12.98 -15.78 -15.08
CA ASP A 82 12.58 -15.33 -16.42
C ASP A 82 11.36 -14.42 -16.31
N LEU A 83 11.57 -13.12 -16.54
CA LEU A 83 10.54 -12.10 -16.39
C LEU A 83 9.38 -12.30 -17.36
N LYS A 84 9.67 -12.71 -18.60
CA LYS A 84 8.63 -12.93 -19.61
C LYS A 84 7.79 -14.16 -19.26
N ALA A 85 8.42 -15.25 -18.92
CA ALA A 85 7.73 -16.48 -18.50
C ALA A 85 6.85 -16.25 -17.26
N GLY A 86 7.34 -15.48 -16.29
CA GLY A 86 6.61 -15.18 -15.06
C GLY A 86 5.45 -14.16 -15.23
N LEU A 87 5.44 -13.36 -16.30
CA LEU A 87 4.43 -12.31 -16.50
C LEU A 87 3.42 -12.61 -17.62
N GLN A 88 3.74 -13.47 -18.58
CA GLN A 88 2.94 -13.67 -19.80
C GLN A 88 1.49 -14.13 -19.58
N HIS A 89 1.18 -14.69 -18.40
CA HIS A 89 -0.16 -15.15 -18.03
C HIS A 89 -0.84 -14.25 -16.98
N SER A 90 -0.24 -13.08 -16.69
CA SER A 90 -0.69 -12.18 -15.66
C SER A 90 -1.31 -10.91 -16.26
N GLN A 91 -2.29 -10.36 -15.59
CA GLN A 91 -2.90 -9.07 -15.89
C GLN A 91 -2.28 -7.96 -15.03
N PHE A 92 -1.76 -8.33 -13.86
CA PHE A 92 -1.21 -7.42 -12.86
C PHE A 92 0.09 -7.98 -12.30
N LEU A 93 1.04 -7.08 -12.02
CA LEU A 93 2.23 -7.34 -11.22
C LEU A 93 2.14 -6.56 -9.91
N ILE A 94 2.48 -7.18 -8.79
CA ILE A 94 2.74 -6.48 -7.52
C ILE A 94 4.24 -6.57 -7.22
N ASP A 95 4.88 -5.42 -7.02
CA ASP A 95 6.33 -5.30 -6.87
C ASP A 95 6.72 -4.50 -5.63
N PHE A 96 7.48 -5.13 -4.73
CA PHE A 96 8.11 -4.55 -3.55
C PHE A 96 9.60 -4.86 -3.52
N THR A 97 10.27 -4.84 -4.65
CA THR A 97 11.68 -5.21 -4.76
C THR A 97 12.60 -3.99 -4.56
N ARG A 98 13.45 -3.72 -5.52
CA ARG A 98 14.38 -2.58 -5.53
C ARG A 98 14.19 -1.79 -6.82
N PRO A 99 14.59 -0.50 -6.89
CA PRO A 99 14.40 0.35 -8.06
C PRO A 99 14.83 -0.30 -9.37
N GLU A 100 16.04 -0.87 -9.41
CA GLU A 100 16.60 -1.51 -10.62
C GLU A 100 15.74 -2.71 -11.08
N GLY A 101 15.29 -3.55 -10.12
CA GLY A 101 14.41 -4.69 -10.39
C GLY A 101 13.05 -4.22 -10.89
N THR A 102 12.45 -3.25 -10.21
CA THR A 102 11.14 -2.70 -10.60
C THR A 102 11.17 -2.13 -12.03
N LEU A 103 12.21 -1.37 -12.41
CA LEU A 103 12.33 -0.83 -13.77
C LEU A 103 12.47 -1.94 -14.81
N ALA A 104 13.25 -2.99 -14.51
CA ALA A 104 13.36 -4.15 -15.40
C ALA A 104 11.99 -4.87 -15.57
N HIS A 105 11.26 -5.06 -14.47
CA HIS A 105 9.91 -5.64 -14.49
C HIS A 105 8.95 -4.79 -15.32
N LEU A 106 8.95 -3.47 -15.11
CA LEU A 106 8.04 -2.54 -15.80
C LEU A 106 8.24 -2.52 -17.32
N LYS A 107 9.47 -2.66 -17.82
CA LYS A 107 9.75 -2.77 -19.28
C LYS A 107 9.06 -4.01 -19.86
N VAL A 108 9.09 -5.14 -19.15
CA VAL A 108 8.41 -6.35 -19.59
C VAL A 108 6.89 -6.21 -19.43
N CYS A 109 6.43 -5.59 -18.35
CA CYS A 109 5.01 -5.26 -18.16
C CYS A 109 4.47 -4.40 -19.31
N GLN A 110 5.19 -3.34 -19.70
CA GLN A 110 4.84 -2.47 -20.83
C GLN A 110 4.70 -3.28 -22.12
N ALA A 111 5.68 -4.16 -22.41
CA ALA A 111 5.67 -4.98 -23.63
C ALA A 111 4.52 -6.00 -23.66
N LEU A 112 4.06 -6.48 -22.52
CA LEU A 112 3.00 -7.48 -22.39
C LEU A 112 1.62 -6.88 -22.07
N GLY A 113 1.52 -5.57 -21.80
CA GLY A 113 0.28 -4.92 -21.37
C GLY A 113 -0.13 -5.27 -19.94
N VAL A 114 0.82 -5.70 -19.09
CA VAL A 114 0.59 -6.03 -17.67
C VAL A 114 0.58 -4.75 -16.85
N LYS A 115 -0.44 -4.52 -16.05
CA LYS A 115 -0.56 -3.38 -15.14
C LYS A 115 0.27 -3.61 -13.88
N ALA A 116 0.71 -2.54 -13.18
CA ALA A 116 1.63 -2.71 -12.06
C ALA A 116 1.21 -1.98 -10.77
N VAL A 117 1.39 -2.63 -9.62
CA VAL A 117 1.29 -2.06 -8.29
C VAL A 117 2.69 -2.03 -7.68
N ILE A 118 3.23 -0.83 -7.45
CA ILE A 118 4.61 -0.61 -7.03
C ILE A 118 4.64 -0.08 -5.60
N GLY A 119 5.12 -0.92 -4.69
CA GLY A 119 5.45 -0.56 -3.31
C GLY A 119 6.95 -0.34 -3.07
N THR A 120 7.77 -0.50 -4.10
CA THR A 120 9.20 -0.18 -4.08
C THR A 120 9.40 1.31 -3.84
N THR A 121 10.39 1.65 -3.03
CA THR A 121 10.77 3.03 -2.69
C THR A 121 12.23 3.29 -3.04
N GLY A 122 12.66 4.55 -2.98
CA GLY A 122 14.06 4.93 -3.19
C GLY A 122 14.42 5.25 -4.64
N PHE A 123 13.44 5.44 -5.53
CA PHE A 123 13.68 5.88 -6.90
C PHE A 123 14.27 7.29 -6.97
N SER A 124 15.26 7.47 -7.82
CA SER A 124 15.74 8.76 -8.26
C SER A 124 14.69 9.50 -9.12
N ASP A 125 14.88 10.80 -9.35
CA ASP A 125 13.95 11.57 -10.18
C ASP A 125 13.97 11.11 -11.65
N ALA A 126 15.11 10.65 -12.16
CA ALA A 126 15.22 10.06 -13.49
C ALA A 126 14.41 8.76 -13.59
N GLU A 127 14.49 7.88 -12.59
CA GLU A 127 13.70 6.63 -12.54
C GLU A 127 12.22 6.89 -12.40
N LYS A 128 11.82 7.90 -11.62
CA LYS A 128 10.40 8.33 -11.54
C LYS A 128 9.89 8.86 -12.89
N ALA A 129 10.73 9.59 -13.62
CA ALA A 129 10.38 10.06 -14.97
C ALA A 129 10.21 8.89 -15.95
N GLU A 130 11.06 7.84 -15.87
CA GLU A 130 10.92 6.61 -16.64
C GLU A 130 9.61 5.88 -16.32
N ILE A 131 9.27 5.72 -15.04
CA ILE A 131 7.99 5.12 -14.61
C ILE A 131 6.81 5.91 -15.16
N LYS A 132 6.87 7.25 -15.10
CA LYS A 132 5.83 8.13 -15.64
C LYS A 132 5.67 8.00 -17.16
N ALA A 133 6.76 7.76 -17.89
CA ALA A 133 6.71 7.47 -19.33
C ALA A 133 6.03 6.13 -19.61
N ILE A 134 6.40 5.05 -18.91
CA ILE A 134 5.79 3.73 -19.03
C ILE A 134 4.29 3.77 -18.69
N ALA A 135 3.88 4.62 -17.77
CA ALA A 135 2.47 4.79 -17.38
C ALA A 135 1.58 5.39 -18.49
N GLN A 136 2.16 5.87 -19.60
CA GLN A 136 1.38 6.26 -20.79
C GLN A 136 0.81 5.04 -21.52
N ASP A 137 1.45 3.88 -21.37
CA ASP A 137 1.10 2.65 -22.10
C ASP A 137 0.35 1.64 -21.21
N ILE A 138 0.65 1.61 -19.90
CA ILE A 138 0.00 0.72 -18.92
C ILE A 138 -0.44 1.50 -17.68
N ALA A 139 -1.45 0.99 -16.96
CA ALA A 139 -1.87 1.61 -15.69
C ALA A 139 -0.96 1.14 -14.53
N ILE A 140 -0.47 2.09 -13.74
CA ILE A 140 0.45 1.87 -12.61
C ILE A 140 -0.11 2.55 -11.36
N VAL A 141 -0.20 1.82 -10.25
CA VAL A 141 -0.31 2.42 -8.90
C VAL A 141 1.07 2.40 -8.27
N MET A 142 1.57 3.56 -7.87
CA MET A 142 2.86 3.70 -7.17
C MET A 142 2.65 4.45 -5.86
N ALA A 143 2.98 3.82 -4.75
CA ALA A 143 2.88 4.45 -3.43
C ALA A 143 3.96 3.92 -2.47
N PRO A 144 4.53 4.78 -1.63
CA PRO A 144 5.54 4.37 -0.63
C PRO A 144 4.95 3.52 0.49
N ASN A 145 3.63 3.54 0.64
CA ASN A 145 2.90 2.74 1.62
C ASN A 145 1.53 2.34 1.06
N MET A 146 1.27 1.03 0.98
CA MET A 146 0.00 0.50 0.47
C MET A 146 -1.08 0.33 1.55
N SER A 147 -0.79 0.58 2.83
CA SER A 147 -1.79 0.48 3.90
C SER A 147 -2.93 1.47 3.70
N VAL A 148 -4.16 0.95 3.64
CA VAL A 148 -5.37 1.79 3.60
C VAL A 148 -5.43 2.71 4.82
N GLY A 149 -5.17 2.17 6.02
CA GLY A 149 -5.20 2.94 7.27
C GLY A 149 -4.21 4.10 7.27
N VAL A 150 -2.96 3.87 6.84
CA VAL A 150 -1.94 4.93 6.74
C VAL A 150 -2.39 6.03 5.78
N ASN A 151 -2.87 5.69 4.58
CA ASN A 151 -3.28 6.69 3.59
C ASN A 151 -4.51 7.49 4.03
N VAL A 152 -5.49 6.85 4.67
CA VAL A 152 -6.62 7.56 5.31
C VAL A 152 -6.12 8.49 6.41
N THR A 153 -5.21 8.03 7.26
CA THR A 153 -4.59 8.87 8.30
C THR A 153 -3.90 10.08 7.72
N LEU A 154 -3.12 9.93 6.64
CA LEU A 154 -2.47 11.07 5.96
C LEU A 154 -3.51 12.11 5.48
N LYS A 155 -4.65 11.66 4.94
CA LYS A 155 -5.72 12.59 4.51
C LYS A 155 -6.38 13.31 5.69
N LEU A 156 -6.63 12.58 6.78
CA LEU A 156 -7.15 13.19 8.02
C LEU A 156 -6.17 14.23 8.59
N LEU A 157 -4.86 13.97 8.53
CA LEU A 157 -3.83 14.91 8.97
C LEU A 157 -3.77 16.16 8.10
N GLU A 158 -3.90 16.04 6.78
CA GLU A 158 -4.01 17.19 5.88
C GLU A 158 -5.21 18.09 6.26
N MET A 159 -6.37 17.47 6.51
CA MET A 159 -7.57 18.20 6.91
C MET A 159 -7.41 18.84 8.28
N ALA A 160 -6.90 18.09 9.27
CA ALA A 160 -6.68 18.59 10.62
C ALA A 160 -5.68 19.76 10.64
N ALA A 161 -4.55 19.64 9.92
CA ALA A 161 -3.54 20.67 9.85
C ALA A 161 -4.11 22.00 9.29
N LYS A 162 -4.92 21.92 8.23
CA LYS A 162 -5.60 23.11 7.66
C LYS A 162 -6.59 23.76 8.62
N ALA A 163 -7.37 22.94 9.35
CA ALA A 163 -8.36 23.43 10.31
C ALA A 163 -7.73 23.99 11.59
N LEU A 164 -6.59 23.44 12.01
CA LEU A 164 -5.89 23.75 13.26
C LEU A 164 -4.58 24.53 13.00
N ALA A 165 -4.55 25.33 11.93
CA ALA A 165 -3.35 26.03 11.45
C ALA A 165 -2.75 27.02 12.45
N THR A 166 -3.53 27.50 13.41
CA THR A 166 -3.12 28.48 14.41
C THR A 166 -3.56 28.06 15.81
N GLY A 167 -2.71 28.28 16.81
CA GLY A 167 -3.02 28.02 18.22
C GLY A 167 -2.86 26.56 18.64
N TYR A 168 -2.31 25.69 17.78
CA TYR A 168 -2.03 24.30 18.11
C TYR A 168 -0.55 23.95 17.86
N ASP A 169 0.05 23.34 18.85
CA ASP A 169 1.35 22.71 18.74
C ASP A 169 1.24 21.32 18.12
N ILE A 170 2.20 20.93 17.29
CA ILE A 170 2.14 19.68 16.54
C ILE A 170 3.30 18.76 16.95
N GLU A 171 2.95 17.55 17.43
CA GLU A 171 3.92 16.53 17.84
C GLU A 171 3.56 15.19 17.21
N ILE A 172 4.55 14.51 16.65
CA ILE A 172 4.43 13.19 16.03
C ILE A 172 5.12 12.17 16.93
N ILE A 173 4.38 11.21 17.43
CA ILE A 173 4.87 10.14 18.30
C ILE A 173 4.81 8.84 17.53
N GLU A 174 5.96 8.14 17.40
CA GLU A 174 5.99 6.85 16.71
C GLU A 174 6.68 5.78 17.56
N ALA A 175 6.18 4.55 17.47
CA ALA A 175 6.74 3.41 18.16
C ALA A 175 6.88 2.21 17.22
N HIS A 176 8.04 1.56 17.26
CA HIS A 176 8.34 0.33 16.52
C HIS A 176 9.16 -0.64 17.35
N HIS A 177 9.26 -1.87 16.84
CA HIS A 177 10.05 -2.93 17.45
C HIS A 177 11.54 -2.56 17.59
N ARG A 178 12.22 -3.21 18.55
CA ARG A 178 13.64 -2.96 18.90
C ARG A 178 14.63 -3.09 17.73
N HIS A 179 14.26 -3.80 16.66
CA HIS A 179 15.12 -4.08 15.50
C HIS A 179 14.99 -3.05 14.37
N LYS A 180 14.15 -2.02 14.53
CA LYS A 180 14.03 -0.95 13.52
C LYS A 180 15.22 0.00 13.62
N VAL A 181 15.93 0.18 12.52
CA VAL A 181 17.22 0.91 12.47
C VAL A 181 17.07 2.39 12.13
N ASP A 182 16.03 2.76 11.37
CA ASP A 182 15.74 4.14 11.01
C ASP A 182 14.90 4.83 12.08
N ALA A 183 15.17 6.11 12.35
CA ALA A 183 14.45 6.96 13.28
C ALA A 183 14.53 8.45 12.83
N PRO A 184 13.39 9.16 12.72
CA PRO A 184 12.03 8.66 12.76
C PRO A 184 11.70 7.68 11.65
N SER A 185 10.58 6.94 11.78
CA SER A 185 10.12 6.04 10.71
C SER A 185 9.72 6.81 9.45
N GLY A 186 9.86 6.19 8.26
CA GLY A 186 9.42 6.80 7.01
C GLY A 186 7.95 7.22 7.01
N THR A 187 7.08 6.49 7.72
CA THR A 187 5.66 6.87 7.89
C THR A 187 5.51 8.13 8.75
N ALA A 188 6.27 8.25 9.84
CA ALA A 188 6.25 9.45 10.68
C ALA A 188 6.77 10.68 9.91
N LEU A 189 7.85 10.53 9.16
CA LEU A 189 8.35 11.61 8.28
C LEU A 189 7.29 12.01 7.25
N LYS A 190 6.60 11.05 6.63
CA LYS A 190 5.53 11.36 5.67
C LYS A 190 4.35 12.08 6.31
N MET A 191 3.99 11.74 7.55
CA MET A 191 2.98 12.48 8.31
C MET A 191 3.42 13.94 8.53
N GLY A 192 4.69 14.15 8.91
CA GLY A 192 5.26 15.50 9.05
C GLY A 192 5.27 16.29 7.76
N GLU A 193 5.65 15.66 6.63
CA GLU A 193 5.61 16.28 5.31
C GLU A 193 4.20 16.75 4.95
N VAL A 194 3.20 15.88 5.08
CA VAL A 194 1.80 16.21 4.76
C VAL A 194 1.29 17.38 5.60
N ILE A 195 1.64 17.43 6.87
CA ILE A 195 1.27 18.52 7.77
C ILE A 195 2.01 19.80 7.39
N ALA A 196 3.32 19.73 7.14
CA ALA A 196 4.12 20.88 6.74
C ALA A 196 3.63 21.47 5.42
N ASP A 197 3.39 20.63 4.41
CA ASP A 197 2.83 21.03 3.11
C ASP A 197 1.45 21.71 3.28
N ALA A 198 0.57 21.14 4.12
CA ALA A 198 -0.76 21.70 4.38
C ALA A 198 -0.70 23.09 5.06
N LEU A 199 0.36 23.36 5.81
CA LEU A 199 0.63 24.62 6.52
C LEU A 199 1.54 25.60 5.73
N GLY A 200 1.99 25.21 4.52
CA GLY A 200 2.94 26.01 3.72
C GLY A 200 4.33 26.11 4.37
N ARG A 201 4.78 25.08 5.09
CA ARG A 201 6.08 25.00 5.78
C ARG A 201 7.00 24.01 5.07
N ASP A 202 8.32 24.20 5.19
CA ASP A 202 9.30 23.17 4.83
C ASP A 202 9.61 22.32 6.08
N LEU A 203 9.34 21.00 6.00
CA LEU A 203 9.62 20.09 7.12
C LEU A 203 11.09 20.10 7.53
N LYS A 204 12.03 20.31 6.59
CA LYS A 204 13.47 20.36 6.88
C LYS A 204 13.84 21.53 7.80
N GLU A 205 13.07 22.61 7.75
CA GLU A 205 13.32 23.81 8.56
C GLU A 205 12.56 23.79 9.88
N CYS A 206 11.37 23.19 9.92
CA CYS A 206 10.51 23.21 11.11
C CYS A 206 10.51 21.92 11.95
N ALA A 207 11.18 20.85 11.51
CA ALA A 207 11.24 19.59 12.25
C ALA A 207 12.17 19.67 13.46
N VAL A 208 11.68 19.18 14.62
CA VAL A 208 12.45 19.02 15.85
C VAL A 208 12.46 17.53 16.23
N TYR A 209 13.62 16.88 16.05
CA TYR A 209 13.74 15.42 16.22
C TYR A 209 14.10 14.99 17.65
N ALA A 210 14.57 15.90 18.49
CA ALA A 210 14.89 15.62 19.87
C ALA A 210 14.83 16.91 20.72
N ARG A 211 14.47 16.75 22.00
CA ARG A 211 14.59 17.78 23.04
C ARG A 211 15.25 17.15 24.25
N GLU A 212 16.34 17.78 24.73
CA GLU A 212 17.09 17.32 25.89
C GLU A 212 17.56 18.52 26.73
N GLY A 213 17.53 18.39 28.04
CA GLY A 213 17.96 19.45 28.97
C GLY A 213 17.00 20.65 28.99
N VAL A 214 17.55 21.85 29.18
CA VAL A 214 16.80 23.12 29.24
C VAL A 214 16.77 23.73 27.84
N THR A 215 15.67 23.54 27.10
CA THR A 215 15.55 23.91 25.68
C THR A 215 14.85 25.25 25.44
N GLY A 216 14.39 25.93 26.50
CA GLY A 216 13.54 27.12 26.38
C GLY A 216 12.10 26.76 25.98
N GLU A 217 11.30 27.79 25.70
CA GLU A 217 9.94 27.61 25.21
C GLU A 217 9.93 27.00 23.82
N ARG A 218 8.85 26.24 23.53
CA ARG A 218 8.65 25.63 22.22
C ARG A 218 8.38 26.69 21.17
N ASP A 219 9.06 26.59 20.03
CA ASP A 219 8.73 27.38 18.83
C ASP A 219 7.36 26.90 18.28
N PRO A 220 6.33 27.79 18.17
CA PRO A 220 5.01 27.43 17.67
C PRO A 220 5.01 26.94 16.19
N SER A 221 6.03 27.31 15.41
CA SER A 221 6.15 26.88 14.02
C SER A 221 6.70 25.45 13.87
N SER A 222 7.29 24.88 14.93
CA SER A 222 7.93 23.57 14.86
C SER A 222 6.93 22.41 14.77
N ILE A 223 7.38 21.30 14.15
CA ILE A 223 6.75 19.99 14.18
C ILE A 223 7.69 19.05 14.92
N GLY A 224 7.29 18.59 16.12
CA GLY A 224 8.13 17.73 16.94
C GLY A 224 7.98 16.25 16.57
N PHE A 225 9.04 15.48 16.85
CA PHE A 225 9.07 14.03 16.69
C PHE A 225 9.54 13.36 17.98
N ALA A 226 8.81 12.33 18.41
CA ALA A 226 9.20 11.45 19.51
C ALA A 226 9.23 10.01 19.00
N THR A 227 10.40 9.36 19.14
CA THR A 227 10.66 8.02 18.63
C THR A 227 10.79 7.02 19.77
N ILE A 228 10.00 5.95 19.73
CA ILE A 228 10.02 4.85 20.71
C ILE A 228 10.47 3.56 19.99
N ARG A 229 11.37 2.80 20.62
CA ARG A 229 11.82 1.48 20.17
C ARG A 229 11.66 0.49 21.31
N GLY A 230 10.84 -0.56 21.09
CA GLY A 230 10.57 -1.56 22.14
C GLY A 230 9.78 -2.76 21.64
N GLY A 231 10.02 -3.91 22.25
CA GLY A 231 9.26 -5.12 22.01
C GLY A 231 9.22 -5.53 20.54
N ASP A 232 8.03 -5.92 20.11
CA ASP A 232 7.67 -6.39 18.78
C ASP A 232 6.66 -5.47 18.05
N ILE A 233 6.50 -4.23 18.51
CA ILE A 233 5.58 -3.24 17.95
C ILE A 233 5.78 -3.14 16.44
N VAL A 234 4.74 -3.39 15.66
CA VAL A 234 4.79 -3.39 14.20
C VAL A 234 4.91 -1.96 13.67
N GLY A 235 4.14 -1.03 14.24
CA GLY A 235 4.22 0.38 13.92
C GLY A 235 2.99 1.15 14.44
N ASP A 236 3.21 1.97 15.45
CA ASP A 236 2.21 2.90 16.01
C ASP A 236 2.63 4.32 15.67
N HIS A 237 1.68 5.15 15.26
CA HIS A 237 1.90 6.55 14.92
C HIS A 237 0.75 7.37 15.46
N THR A 238 1.04 8.39 16.25
CA THR A 238 0.07 9.35 16.77
C THR A 238 0.54 10.75 16.41
N VAL A 239 -0.31 11.55 15.81
CA VAL A 239 -0.10 12.97 15.67
C VAL A 239 -1.00 13.69 16.66
N LEU A 240 -0.37 14.46 17.52
CA LEU A 240 -1.00 15.30 18.54
C LEU A 240 -1.07 16.75 18.01
N PHE A 241 -2.25 17.33 17.99
CA PHE A 241 -2.50 18.77 17.86
C PHE A 241 -2.93 19.28 19.22
N ALA A 242 -2.07 20.04 19.90
CA ALA A 242 -2.25 20.49 21.27
C ALA A 242 -2.57 21.98 21.31
N GLY A 243 -3.82 22.33 21.56
CA GLY A 243 -4.30 23.69 21.78
C GLY A 243 -4.46 24.04 23.26
N THR A 244 -4.80 25.30 23.55
CA THR A 244 -5.11 25.72 24.91
C THR A 244 -6.46 25.15 25.34
N GLY A 245 -6.45 24.26 26.32
CA GLY A 245 -7.66 23.65 26.89
C GLY A 245 -8.16 22.40 26.19
N GLU A 246 -7.62 22.04 25.01
CA GLU A 246 -7.99 20.82 24.29
C GLU A 246 -6.82 20.22 23.50
N ARG A 247 -6.96 18.96 23.15
CA ARG A 247 -6.03 18.23 22.29
C ARG A 247 -6.80 17.34 21.32
N ILE A 248 -6.27 17.21 20.10
CA ILE A 248 -6.78 16.27 19.10
C ILE A 248 -5.65 15.31 18.77
N GLU A 249 -5.94 14.02 18.77
CA GLU A 249 -5.00 12.97 18.41
C GLU A 249 -5.51 12.19 17.22
N VAL A 250 -4.70 12.07 16.18
CA VAL A 250 -4.95 11.19 15.03
C VAL A 250 -3.97 10.04 15.12
N THR A 251 -4.48 8.84 15.39
CA THR A 251 -3.66 7.65 15.67
C THR A 251 -3.92 6.54 14.68
N HIS A 252 -2.83 5.96 14.16
CA HIS A 252 -2.82 4.73 13.39
C HIS A 252 -1.93 3.69 14.07
N LYS A 253 -2.47 2.49 14.33
CA LYS A 253 -1.73 1.36 14.89
C LYS A 253 -1.79 0.17 13.94
N SER A 254 -0.63 -0.38 13.61
CA SER A 254 -0.52 -1.56 12.77
C SER A 254 -0.18 -2.78 13.62
N SER A 255 -1.04 -3.79 13.60
CA SER A 255 -0.80 -5.06 14.28
C SER A 255 -0.20 -6.13 13.37
N SER A 256 -0.24 -5.92 12.04
CA SER A 256 0.27 -6.86 11.05
C SER A 256 0.70 -6.16 9.77
N ARG A 257 1.73 -6.68 9.12
CA ARG A 257 2.14 -6.26 7.76
C ARG A 257 1.17 -6.72 6.68
N ALA A 258 0.22 -7.60 6.97
CA ALA A 258 -0.82 -8.03 6.02
C ALA A 258 -1.63 -6.85 5.46
N THR A 259 -1.70 -5.73 6.19
CA THR A 259 -2.35 -4.49 5.72
C THR A 259 -1.76 -3.96 4.41
N TYR A 260 -0.46 -4.15 4.17
CA TYR A 260 0.20 -3.76 2.92
C TYR A 260 -0.23 -4.67 1.76
N ALA A 261 -0.30 -5.98 1.99
CA ALA A 261 -0.75 -6.94 0.98
C ALA A 261 -2.23 -6.71 0.62
N GLN A 262 -3.10 -6.48 1.60
CA GLN A 262 -4.52 -6.17 1.36
C GLN A 262 -4.70 -4.85 0.61
N GLY A 263 -3.92 -3.82 0.95
CA GLY A 263 -3.92 -2.56 0.21
C GLY A 263 -3.44 -2.73 -1.23
N SER A 264 -2.44 -3.60 -1.48
CA SER A 264 -1.98 -3.92 -2.83
C SER A 264 -3.06 -4.63 -3.65
N LEU A 265 -3.83 -5.55 -3.06
CA LEU A 265 -4.97 -6.17 -3.74
C LEU A 265 -6.08 -5.15 -4.03
N ARG A 266 -6.29 -4.17 -3.15
CA ARG A 266 -7.21 -3.06 -3.44
C ARG A 266 -6.75 -2.23 -4.63
N ALA A 267 -5.42 -1.99 -4.76
CA ALA A 267 -4.84 -1.33 -5.92
C ALA A 267 -4.99 -2.16 -7.21
N VAL A 268 -4.86 -3.49 -7.15
CA VAL A 268 -5.15 -4.40 -8.28
C VAL A 268 -6.59 -4.23 -8.76
N ARG A 269 -7.56 -4.25 -7.85
CA ARG A 269 -9.00 -4.06 -8.17
C ARG A 269 -9.26 -2.69 -8.81
N PHE A 270 -8.65 -1.64 -8.29
CA PHE A 270 -8.72 -0.30 -8.88
C PHE A 270 -8.15 -0.29 -10.32
N LEU A 271 -6.96 -0.88 -10.51
CA LEU A 271 -6.32 -0.96 -11.83
C LEU A 271 -7.12 -1.76 -12.84
N ALA A 272 -7.99 -2.69 -12.42
CA ALA A 272 -8.83 -3.46 -13.34
C ALA A 272 -9.68 -2.54 -14.24
N GLY A 273 -10.15 -1.42 -13.69
CA GLY A 273 -10.93 -0.41 -14.42
C GLY A 273 -10.09 0.63 -15.20
N GLN A 274 -8.76 0.67 -15.01
CA GLN A 274 -7.89 1.67 -15.65
C GLN A 274 -7.22 1.09 -16.89
N LYS A 275 -7.04 1.91 -17.93
CA LYS A 275 -6.30 1.51 -19.15
C LYS A 275 -4.83 1.86 -19.02
N THR A 276 -4.52 3.11 -18.78
CA THR A 276 -3.18 3.68 -18.61
C THR A 276 -3.21 4.75 -17.54
N GLY A 277 -2.06 5.18 -17.07
CA GLY A 277 -1.91 6.28 -16.11
C GLY A 277 -1.08 5.91 -14.90
N LEU A 278 -0.55 6.93 -14.24
CA LEU A 278 0.16 6.80 -12.96
C LEU A 278 -0.74 7.29 -11.83
N PHE A 279 -1.05 6.41 -10.92
CA PHE A 279 -1.95 6.61 -9.79
C PHE A 279 -1.22 6.38 -8.48
N ASP A 280 -1.78 6.87 -7.39
CA ASP A 280 -1.33 6.56 -6.04
C ASP A 280 -2.48 5.98 -5.18
N MET A 281 -2.21 5.76 -3.88
CA MET A 281 -3.23 5.23 -2.97
C MET A 281 -4.37 6.21 -2.68
N PHE A 282 -4.18 7.52 -2.86
CA PHE A 282 -5.29 8.48 -2.74
C PHE A 282 -6.30 8.32 -3.88
N ASP A 283 -5.83 8.01 -5.10
CA ASP A 283 -6.70 7.68 -6.24
C ASP A 283 -7.44 6.35 -5.98
N VAL A 284 -6.72 5.31 -5.54
CA VAL A 284 -7.28 4.00 -5.18
C VAL A 284 -8.38 4.09 -4.12
N LEU A 285 -8.25 5.03 -3.19
CA LEU A 285 -9.14 5.20 -2.05
C LEU A 285 -10.19 6.31 -2.25
N SER A 286 -10.16 7.01 -3.39
CA SER A 286 -11.04 8.17 -3.68
C SER A 286 -10.93 9.26 -2.61
N LEU A 287 -9.70 9.60 -2.21
CA LEU A 287 -9.39 10.59 -1.17
C LEU A 287 -9.00 11.97 -1.73
N ARG A 288 -9.10 12.18 -3.04
CA ARG A 288 -8.83 13.48 -3.70
C ARG A 288 -10.08 14.34 -3.77
#